data_583bd9033fbab35a912bfbfd6d7e10fc
#
_entry.id   583bd9033fbab35a912bfbfd6d7e10fc
#
_cell.length_a   1.000
_cell.length_b   1.000
_cell.length_c   1.000
_cell.angle_alpha   90.00
_cell.angle_beta   90.00
_cell.angle_gamma   90.00
#
_symmetry.space_group_name_H-M   'P 1'
#
loop_
_entity.id
_entity.type
_entity.pdbx_description
1 polymer ?
#
loop_
_entity_poly.entity_id
_entity_poly.type
_entity_poly.pdbx_seq_one_letter_code
_entity_poly.pdbx_strand_id
1 'polypeptide(L)'
;MALTYNMLTAAAVVMFSNLGMDNAKAAAYASALGLAYTIKPLFAAFLEMYKTKKFFVLLSQLLLGVGFIGVALSMNLPSYVTVMLVFFWILSFVGSAQDITTDGVYVTSLDSKSQALYCGWQSLSWNLGKLAMMSVMVVLSGILHQHVFNQDPHVSGPEWIKSWQIVFLLMGIIMLIMAAWHWRVMPDGARAENSPRDPAAAVKTLIDAFVTFFQKKGIWLMIGFALLFRISFGFLNAPSMLFMKDSMENGGLAMTNQEFGIIYGTLGLIALLVGSLIGGAYVAKNGLKKALFPLCICINVPNITFLLLALYQPESYFLVAAGVIIEQFFFGIGSVGFMIYLMQQMAPGKYATTHYSFGTALMGLCMMLTGMVSGYLQEMMGYIGYFVFVMIATIPSFLICWFAPFHQKTD
;
A
#
# COMPACT_ATOMS: atom_id res chain seq x y z
N MET A 1 10.84 -3.21 4.44
CA MET A 1 9.37 -3.33 4.52
C MET A 1 8.64 -2.79 3.30
N ALA A 2 8.79 -1.52 2.90
CA ALA A 2 8.09 -0.96 1.73
C ALA A 2 8.34 -1.71 0.41
N LEU A 3 9.54 -2.21 0.17
CA LEU A 3 9.87 -3.02 -1.00
C LEU A 3 8.96 -4.25 -1.10
N THR A 4 8.87 -5.04 -0.04
CA THR A 4 8.04 -6.27 0.00
C THR A 4 6.56 -5.95 -0.17
N TYR A 5 6.04 -4.98 0.58
CA TYR A 5 4.64 -4.58 0.49
C TYR A 5 4.25 -4.16 -0.93
N ASN A 6 4.99 -3.22 -1.52
CA ASN A 6 4.66 -2.71 -2.85
C ASN A 6 4.93 -3.74 -3.97
N MET A 7 5.88 -4.66 -3.78
CA MET A 7 6.08 -5.76 -4.72
C MET A 7 4.88 -6.69 -4.75
N LEU A 8 4.35 -7.07 -3.58
CA LEU A 8 3.26 -8.04 -3.46
C LEU A 8 1.87 -7.47 -3.75
N THR A 9 1.63 -6.18 -3.46
CA THR A 9 0.28 -5.59 -3.56
C THR A 9 0.09 -4.68 -4.76
N ALA A 10 1.14 -4.05 -5.27
CA ALA A 10 1.03 -3.09 -6.35
C ALA A 10 1.76 -3.55 -7.63
N ALA A 11 3.07 -3.84 -7.58
CA ALA A 11 3.77 -4.35 -8.75
C ALA A 11 3.24 -5.72 -9.22
N ALA A 12 2.70 -6.54 -8.29
CA ALA A 12 2.05 -7.80 -8.62
C ALA A 12 0.82 -7.62 -9.53
N VAL A 13 0.06 -6.52 -9.42
CA VAL A 13 -1.06 -6.23 -10.35
C VAL A 13 -0.55 -6.14 -11.78
N VAL A 14 0.53 -5.37 -11.99
CA VAL A 14 1.16 -5.21 -13.32
C VAL A 14 1.72 -6.54 -13.82
N MET A 15 2.38 -7.29 -12.94
CA MET A 15 2.92 -8.61 -13.28
C MET A 15 1.81 -9.59 -13.70
N PHE A 16 0.72 -9.68 -12.94
CA PHE A 16 -0.40 -10.56 -13.28
C PHE A 16 -1.04 -10.19 -14.62
N SER A 17 -1.19 -8.89 -14.91
CA SER A 17 -1.65 -8.39 -16.20
C SER A 17 -0.68 -8.80 -17.32
N ASN A 18 0.64 -8.60 -17.14
CA ASN A 18 1.64 -9.02 -18.13
C ASN A 18 1.59 -10.54 -18.41
N LEU A 19 1.35 -11.37 -17.37
CA LEU A 19 1.22 -12.83 -17.50
C LEU A 19 -0.11 -13.28 -18.11
N GLY A 20 -0.98 -12.36 -18.54
CA GLY A 20 -2.26 -12.66 -19.19
C GLY A 20 -3.36 -13.10 -18.21
N MET A 21 -3.26 -12.72 -16.94
CA MET A 21 -4.31 -12.99 -15.97
C MET A 21 -5.46 -11.99 -16.13
N ASP A 22 -6.71 -12.47 -16.00
CA ASP A 22 -7.90 -11.63 -16.03
C ASP A 22 -7.83 -10.51 -15.00
N ASN A 23 -8.34 -9.34 -15.31
CA ASN A 23 -8.33 -8.17 -14.43
C ASN A 23 -8.96 -8.45 -13.07
N ALA A 24 -10.05 -9.23 -13.04
CA ALA A 24 -10.70 -9.67 -11.81
C ALA A 24 -9.74 -10.44 -10.90
N LYS A 25 -9.05 -11.44 -11.43
CA LYS A 25 -8.10 -12.26 -10.67
C LYS A 25 -6.86 -11.46 -10.27
N ALA A 26 -6.31 -10.65 -11.19
CA ALA A 26 -5.14 -9.82 -10.92
C ALA A 26 -5.37 -8.86 -9.75
N ALA A 27 -6.49 -8.13 -9.77
CA ALA A 27 -6.87 -7.22 -8.70
C ALA A 27 -7.18 -7.97 -7.39
N ALA A 28 -7.94 -9.07 -7.45
CA ALA A 28 -8.33 -9.84 -6.27
C ALA A 28 -7.13 -10.46 -5.55
N TYR A 29 -6.23 -11.13 -6.29
CA TYR A 29 -5.07 -11.80 -5.69
C TYR A 29 -4.09 -10.81 -5.07
N ALA A 30 -3.73 -9.74 -5.79
CA ALA A 30 -2.84 -8.72 -5.27
C ALA A 30 -3.42 -8.01 -4.03
N SER A 31 -4.72 -7.69 -4.05
CA SER A 31 -5.39 -7.02 -2.94
C SER A 31 -5.54 -7.93 -1.71
N ALA A 32 -5.83 -9.22 -1.91
CA ALA A 32 -5.96 -10.20 -0.83
C ALA A 32 -4.68 -10.34 0.00
N LEU A 33 -3.51 -10.19 -0.61
CA LEU A 33 -2.22 -10.22 0.09
C LEU A 33 -2.07 -9.10 1.14
N GLY A 34 -2.85 -8.02 1.01
CA GLY A 34 -2.95 -6.97 2.02
C GLY A 34 -3.52 -7.44 3.37
N LEU A 35 -4.18 -8.61 3.42
CA LEU A 35 -4.74 -9.18 4.65
C LEU A 35 -3.68 -9.34 5.74
N ALA A 36 -2.50 -9.87 5.40
CA ALA A 36 -1.41 -10.07 6.36
C ALA A 36 -1.00 -8.77 7.09
N TYR A 37 -1.01 -7.65 6.35
CA TYR A 37 -0.71 -6.32 6.90
C TYR A 37 -1.90 -5.72 7.67
N THR A 38 -3.12 -6.10 7.31
CA THR A 38 -4.33 -5.66 8.01
C THR A 38 -4.44 -6.31 9.38
N ILE A 39 -4.14 -7.60 9.49
CA ILE A 39 -4.23 -8.35 10.76
C ILE A 39 -2.94 -8.32 11.59
N LYS A 40 -1.91 -7.60 11.16
CA LYS A 40 -0.63 -7.49 11.87
C LYS A 40 -0.74 -7.15 13.37
N PRO A 41 -1.73 -6.35 13.87
CA PRO A 41 -1.84 -6.08 15.29
C PRO A 41 -2.09 -7.34 16.13
N LEU A 42 -2.71 -8.38 15.54
CA LEU A 42 -3.05 -9.61 16.25
C LEU A 42 -1.81 -10.45 16.64
N PHE A 43 -0.76 -10.40 15.81
CA PHE A 43 0.47 -11.17 16.09
C PHE A 43 1.66 -10.30 16.50
N ALA A 44 1.53 -8.97 16.47
CA ALA A 44 2.57 -8.05 16.91
C ALA A 44 3.01 -8.34 18.35
N ALA A 45 2.07 -8.58 19.26
CA ALA A 45 2.33 -8.87 20.66
C ALA A 45 3.20 -10.13 20.84
N PHE A 46 3.03 -11.15 20.00
CA PHE A 46 3.85 -12.38 20.06
C PHE A 46 5.29 -12.14 19.61
N LEU A 47 5.50 -11.28 18.59
CA LEU A 47 6.85 -10.93 18.14
C LEU A 47 7.63 -10.11 19.18
N GLU A 48 6.94 -9.40 20.07
CA GLU A 48 7.56 -8.63 21.16
C GLU A 48 8.00 -9.49 22.35
N MET A 49 7.46 -10.70 22.49
CA MET A 49 7.73 -11.59 23.64
C MET A 49 9.05 -12.35 23.53
N TYR A 50 9.48 -12.68 22.32
CA TYR A 50 10.62 -13.52 22.06
C TYR A 50 11.76 -12.74 21.44
N LYS A 51 13.01 -13.08 21.78
CA LYS A 51 14.23 -12.55 21.16
C LYS A 51 14.26 -11.00 21.03
N THR A 52 15.26 -10.48 20.35
CA THR A 52 15.39 -9.05 20.02
C THR A 52 14.63 -8.72 18.73
N LYS A 53 14.25 -7.47 18.56
CA LYS A 53 13.59 -7.02 17.32
C LYS A 53 14.49 -7.19 16.11
N LYS A 54 15.79 -6.95 16.26
CA LYS A 54 16.82 -7.22 15.24
C LYS A 54 16.79 -8.67 14.75
N PHE A 55 16.67 -9.64 15.66
CA PHE A 55 16.61 -11.06 15.28
C PHE A 55 15.44 -11.31 14.29
N PHE A 56 14.25 -10.79 14.59
CA PHE A 56 13.10 -10.97 13.71
C PHE A 56 13.23 -10.21 12.38
N VAL A 57 13.83 -9.01 12.37
CA VAL A 57 14.10 -8.28 11.13
C VAL A 57 15.03 -9.09 10.23
N LEU A 58 16.13 -9.62 10.78
CA LEU A 58 17.09 -10.41 10.02
C LEU A 58 16.47 -11.72 9.52
N LEU A 59 15.76 -12.44 10.38
CA LEU A 59 15.06 -13.66 10.01
C LEU A 59 14.04 -13.41 8.90
N SER A 60 13.25 -12.35 9.01
CA SER A 60 12.29 -11.98 7.98
C SER A 60 12.97 -11.64 6.67
N GLN A 61 14.07 -10.88 6.68
CA GLN A 61 14.80 -10.54 5.47
C GLN A 61 15.42 -11.76 4.80
N LEU A 62 15.94 -12.71 5.57
CA LEU A 62 16.44 -13.98 5.03
C LEU A 62 15.32 -14.80 4.39
N LEU A 63 14.18 -14.94 5.09
CA LEU A 63 13.02 -15.66 4.56
C LEU A 63 12.43 -14.97 3.31
N LEU A 64 12.37 -13.64 3.29
CA LEU A 64 11.96 -12.87 2.12
C LEU A 64 12.93 -13.06 0.95
N GLY A 65 14.23 -13.01 1.21
CA GLY A 65 15.25 -13.22 0.20
C GLY A 65 15.15 -14.59 -0.45
N VAL A 66 15.14 -15.65 0.37
CA VAL A 66 14.99 -17.04 -0.11
C VAL A 66 13.63 -17.24 -0.78
N GLY A 67 12.57 -16.66 -0.22
CA GLY A 67 11.22 -16.79 -0.77
C GLY A 67 11.06 -16.12 -2.13
N PHE A 68 11.61 -14.91 -2.35
CA PHE A 68 11.59 -14.27 -3.68
C PHE A 68 12.43 -15.07 -4.72
N ILE A 69 13.55 -15.65 -4.32
CA ILE A 69 14.28 -16.59 -5.18
C ILE A 69 13.42 -17.82 -5.47
N GLY A 70 12.70 -18.35 -4.47
CA GLY A 70 11.75 -19.45 -4.64
C GLY A 70 10.61 -19.10 -5.62
N VAL A 71 10.06 -17.88 -5.57
CA VAL A 71 9.12 -17.39 -6.57
C VAL A 71 9.71 -17.45 -7.97
N ALA A 72 10.91 -16.89 -8.16
CA ALA A 72 11.57 -16.88 -9.47
C ALA A 72 11.76 -18.31 -10.02
N LEU A 73 12.22 -19.23 -9.20
CA LEU A 73 12.43 -20.62 -9.60
C LEU A 73 11.11 -21.34 -9.90
N SER A 74 10.04 -21.03 -9.15
CA SER A 74 8.72 -21.64 -9.33
C SER A 74 8.04 -21.26 -10.65
N MET A 75 8.41 -20.12 -11.25
CA MET A 75 7.83 -19.66 -12.52
C MET A 75 8.17 -20.57 -13.72
N ASN A 76 9.09 -21.51 -13.58
CA ASN A 76 9.39 -22.54 -14.59
C ASN A 76 8.48 -23.76 -14.48
N LEU A 77 7.63 -23.87 -13.45
CA LEU A 77 6.75 -25.02 -13.24
C LEU A 77 5.46 -24.90 -14.07
N PRO A 78 4.85 -26.00 -14.50
CA PRO A 78 3.57 -25.95 -15.22
C PRO A 78 2.44 -25.27 -14.42
N SER A 79 2.47 -25.41 -13.09
CA SER A 79 1.50 -24.79 -12.16
C SER A 79 2.04 -23.54 -11.48
N TYR A 80 2.89 -22.77 -12.16
CA TYR A 80 3.65 -21.65 -11.55
C TYR A 80 2.73 -20.62 -10.85
N VAL A 81 1.55 -20.33 -11.38
CA VAL A 81 0.63 -19.35 -10.78
C VAL A 81 0.24 -19.77 -9.36
N THR A 82 -0.16 -21.04 -9.17
CA THR A 82 -0.56 -21.54 -7.85
C THR A 82 0.60 -21.54 -6.87
N VAL A 83 1.77 -22.03 -7.30
CA VAL A 83 2.96 -22.08 -6.43
C VAL A 83 3.44 -20.68 -6.07
N MET A 84 3.46 -19.76 -7.03
CA MET A 84 3.80 -18.36 -6.81
C MET A 84 2.84 -17.69 -5.80
N LEU A 85 1.53 -17.93 -5.90
CA LEU A 85 0.55 -17.40 -4.96
C LEU A 85 0.77 -17.93 -3.53
N VAL A 86 1.11 -19.21 -3.37
CA VAL A 86 1.49 -19.77 -2.07
C VAL A 86 2.71 -19.05 -1.49
N PHE A 87 3.76 -18.85 -2.30
CA PHE A 87 4.91 -18.04 -1.88
C PHE A 87 4.50 -16.62 -1.50
N PHE A 88 3.67 -15.96 -2.31
CA PHE A 88 3.22 -14.59 -2.04
C PHE A 88 2.47 -14.47 -0.71
N TRP A 89 1.62 -15.43 -0.36
CA TRP A 89 0.99 -15.46 0.95
C TRP A 89 2.00 -15.60 2.08
N ILE A 90 2.96 -16.52 1.98
CA ILE A 90 4.03 -16.67 2.97
C ILE A 90 4.84 -15.37 3.08
N LEU A 91 5.27 -14.82 1.94
CA LEU A 91 6.05 -13.57 1.90
C LEU A 91 5.27 -12.37 2.45
N SER A 92 3.95 -12.33 2.27
CA SER A 92 3.11 -11.28 2.81
C SER A 92 3.08 -11.31 4.36
N PHE A 93 2.94 -12.49 4.96
CA PHE A 93 3.02 -12.63 6.43
C PHE A 93 4.42 -12.32 6.97
N VAL A 94 5.46 -12.81 6.31
CA VAL A 94 6.86 -12.52 6.69
C VAL A 94 7.16 -11.03 6.53
N GLY A 95 6.69 -10.39 5.45
CA GLY A 95 6.83 -8.95 5.23
C GLY A 95 6.09 -8.11 6.25
N SER A 96 4.91 -8.54 6.66
CA SER A 96 4.14 -7.91 7.73
C SER A 96 4.84 -8.03 9.09
N ALA A 97 5.45 -9.18 9.40
CA ALA A 97 6.28 -9.37 10.60
C ALA A 97 7.55 -8.49 10.57
N GLN A 98 8.18 -8.36 9.40
CA GLN A 98 9.31 -7.44 9.21
C GLN A 98 8.90 -5.99 9.48
N ASP A 99 7.72 -5.57 9.01
CA ASP A 99 7.19 -4.22 9.19
C ASP A 99 7.06 -3.87 10.67
N ILE A 100 6.39 -4.73 11.45
CA ILE A 100 6.21 -4.57 12.90
C ILE A 100 7.56 -4.48 13.62
N THR A 101 8.45 -5.41 13.32
CA THR A 101 9.73 -5.50 14.04
C THR A 101 10.69 -4.38 13.68
N THR A 102 10.66 -3.89 12.44
CA THR A 102 11.45 -2.72 12.01
C THR A 102 10.95 -1.46 12.70
N ASP A 103 9.64 -1.23 12.75
CA ASP A 103 9.05 -0.13 13.50
C ASP A 103 9.39 -0.24 15.00
N GLY A 104 9.38 -1.46 15.52
CA GLY A 104 9.80 -1.74 16.89
C GLY A 104 11.26 -1.37 17.18
N VAL A 105 12.21 -1.64 16.26
CA VAL A 105 13.61 -1.20 16.39
C VAL A 105 13.67 0.33 16.45
N TYR A 106 12.96 1.02 15.55
CA TYR A 106 12.91 2.48 15.53
C TYR A 106 12.44 3.07 16.86
N VAL A 107 11.32 2.57 17.38
CA VAL A 107 10.71 3.07 18.62
C VAL A 107 11.57 2.79 19.86
N THR A 108 12.25 1.64 19.91
CA THR A 108 13.02 1.23 21.11
C THR A 108 14.48 1.68 21.09
N SER A 109 15.03 2.06 19.92
CA SER A 109 16.42 2.48 19.80
C SER A 109 16.62 3.98 19.79
N LEU A 110 15.54 4.76 19.65
CA LEU A 110 15.58 6.21 19.57
C LEU A 110 14.79 6.86 20.72
N ASP A 111 15.31 7.92 21.31
CA ASP A 111 14.56 8.77 22.23
C ASP A 111 13.50 9.60 21.48
N SER A 112 12.53 10.17 22.20
CA SER A 112 11.40 10.90 21.60
C SER A 112 11.83 12.06 20.71
N LYS A 113 12.94 12.74 21.03
CA LYS A 113 13.48 13.84 20.23
C LYS A 113 14.05 13.33 18.92
N SER A 114 14.81 12.24 18.94
CA SER A 114 15.38 11.59 17.75
C SER A 114 14.29 10.95 16.91
N GLN A 115 13.26 10.34 17.51
CA GLN A 115 12.09 9.84 16.78
C GLN A 115 11.41 10.94 15.98
N ALA A 116 11.17 12.11 16.60
CA ALA A 116 10.59 13.26 15.90
C ALA A 116 11.48 13.78 14.76
N LEU A 117 12.81 13.81 14.97
CA LEU A 117 13.77 14.25 13.96
C LEU A 117 13.82 13.31 12.75
N TYR A 118 13.76 12.00 12.98
CA TYR A 118 13.92 10.98 11.93
C TYR A 118 12.61 10.48 11.33
N CYS A 119 11.44 10.89 11.82
CA CYS A 119 10.16 10.46 11.24
C CYS A 119 9.99 10.84 9.76
N GLY A 120 10.54 11.97 9.34
CA GLY A 120 10.60 12.38 7.93
C GLY A 120 11.42 11.42 7.07
N TRP A 121 12.54 10.92 7.59
CA TRP A 121 13.39 9.93 6.90
C TRP A 121 12.70 8.57 6.78
N GLN A 122 11.92 8.16 7.80
CA GLN A 122 11.12 6.93 7.74
C GLN A 122 10.08 7.03 6.61
N SER A 123 9.36 8.14 6.54
CA SER A 123 8.39 8.40 5.47
C SER A 123 9.06 8.46 4.09
N LEU A 124 10.20 9.15 3.97
CA LEU A 124 10.98 9.19 2.73
C LEU A 124 11.43 7.79 2.30
N SER A 125 11.96 6.98 3.22
CA SER A 125 12.40 5.61 2.95
C SER A 125 11.25 4.71 2.49
N TRP A 126 10.05 4.88 3.07
CA TRP A 126 8.85 4.17 2.61
C TRP A 126 8.52 4.52 1.15
N ASN A 127 8.53 5.81 0.81
CA ASN A 127 8.22 6.27 -0.53
C ASN A 127 9.31 5.90 -1.55
N LEU A 128 10.59 5.91 -1.16
CA LEU A 128 11.68 5.39 -1.99
C LEU A 128 11.52 3.88 -2.26
N GLY A 129 11.05 3.10 -1.27
CA GLY A 129 10.72 1.69 -1.46
C GLY A 129 9.56 1.50 -2.43
N LYS A 130 8.51 2.35 -2.37
CA LYS A 130 7.42 2.36 -3.34
C LYS A 130 7.93 2.69 -4.75
N LEU A 131 8.76 3.73 -4.88
CA LEU A 131 9.39 4.12 -6.14
C LEU A 131 10.21 2.97 -6.74
N ALA A 132 11.03 2.32 -5.91
CA ALA A 132 11.86 1.20 -6.36
C ALA A 132 11.01 0.07 -6.97
N MET A 133 9.86 -0.23 -6.40
CA MET A 133 9.00 -1.32 -6.91
C MET A 133 8.14 -0.89 -8.10
N MET A 134 7.44 0.23 -7.99
CA MET A 134 6.46 0.67 -8.99
C MET A 134 7.10 1.35 -10.20
N SER A 135 8.30 1.87 -10.07
CA SER A 135 9.06 2.46 -11.18
C SER A 135 10.21 1.53 -11.58
N VAL A 136 11.27 1.44 -10.74
CA VAL A 136 12.52 0.78 -11.16
C VAL A 136 12.30 -0.68 -11.55
N MET A 137 11.61 -1.48 -10.73
CA MET A 137 11.43 -2.91 -11.01
C MET A 137 10.43 -3.16 -12.14
N VAL A 138 9.36 -2.37 -12.24
CA VAL A 138 8.41 -2.49 -13.35
C VAL A 138 9.06 -2.04 -14.67
N VAL A 139 9.79 -0.92 -14.69
CA VAL A 139 10.55 -0.48 -15.87
C VAL A 139 11.59 -1.54 -16.26
N LEU A 140 12.32 -2.07 -15.29
CA LEU A 140 13.31 -3.13 -15.55
C LEU A 140 12.65 -4.37 -16.18
N SER A 141 11.50 -4.81 -15.69
CA SER A 141 10.78 -5.93 -16.30
C SER A 141 10.45 -5.67 -17.77
N GLY A 142 10.03 -4.44 -18.11
CA GLY A 142 9.75 -4.04 -19.48
C GLY A 142 11.00 -3.96 -20.37
N ILE A 143 12.09 -3.39 -19.85
CA ILE A 143 13.39 -3.34 -20.58
C ILE A 143 13.88 -4.76 -20.87
N LEU A 144 13.85 -5.65 -19.89
CA LEU A 144 14.24 -7.05 -20.06
C LEU A 144 13.38 -7.73 -21.12
N HIS A 145 12.06 -7.54 -21.07
CA HIS A 145 11.11 -8.15 -21.99
C HIS A 145 11.36 -7.67 -23.44
N GLN A 146 11.41 -6.37 -23.65
CA GLN A 146 11.52 -5.76 -24.97
C GLN A 146 12.92 -5.81 -25.57
N HIS A 147 13.95 -5.44 -24.80
CA HIS A 147 15.30 -5.24 -25.35
C HIS A 147 16.26 -6.40 -25.12
N VAL A 148 16.02 -7.22 -24.08
CA VAL A 148 16.89 -8.39 -23.80
C VAL A 148 16.30 -9.66 -24.41
N PHE A 149 14.98 -9.85 -24.26
CA PHE A 149 14.31 -11.04 -24.80
C PHE A 149 13.64 -10.81 -26.15
N ASN A 150 13.68 -9.58 -26.70
CA ASN A 150 13.12 -9.19 -28.01
C ASN A 150 11.66 -9.60 -28.18
N GLN A 151 10.84 -9.41 -27.13
CA GLN A 151 9.41 -9.71 -27.12
C GLN A 151 8.58 -8.43 -27.29
N ASP A 152 7.38 -8.56 -27.81
CA ASP A 152 6.43 -7.46 -27.95
C ASP A 152 5.90 -7.01 -26.59
N PRO A 153 6.10 -5.76 -26.16
CA PRO A 153 5.65 -5.26 -24.87
C PRO A 153 4.13 -5.15 -24.72
N HIS A 154 3.37 -5.23 -25.81
CA HIS A 154 1.91 -5.14 -25.83
C HIS A 154 1.22 -6.50 -25.78
N VAL A 155 1.96 -7.60 -25.93
CA VAL A 155 1.42 -8.96 -25.85
C VAL A 155 1.59 -9.48 -24.42
N SER A 156 0.49 -9.86 -23.79
CA SER A 156 0.48 -10.51 -22.47
C SER A 156 0.57 -12.03 -22.62
N GLY A 157 1.30 -12.68 -21.72
CA GLY A 157 1.42 -14.13 -21.74
C GLY A 157 2.68 -14.68 -21.08
N PRO A 158 2.98 -15.98 -21.33
CA PRO A 158 4.11 -16.68 -20.72
C PRO A 158 5.48 -16.08 -21.09
N GLU A 159 5.58 -15.30 -22.16
CA GLU A 159 6.79 -14.64 -22.63
C GLU A 159 7.36 -13.69 -21.56
N TRP A 160 6.51 -13.16 -20.69
CA TRP A 160 6.90 -12.30 -19.57
C TRP A 160 7.56 -13.03 -18.41
N ILE A 161 7.48 -14.37 -18.36
CA ILE A 161 8.02 -15.17 -17.25
C ILE A 161 9.50 -14.85 -16.99
N LYS A 162 10.34 -14.88 -18.04
CA LYS A 162 11.79 -14.65 -17.91
C LYS A 162 12.12 -13.27 -17.34
N SER A 163 11.39 -12.25 -17.75
CA SER A 163 11.58 -10.88 -17.28
C SER A 163 11.26 -10.75 -15.80
N TRP A 164 10.14 -11.28 -15.37
CA TRP A 164 9.74 -11.27 -13.97
C TRP A 164 10.58 -12.21 -13.09
N GLN A 165 11.09 -13.32 -13.63
CA GLN A 165 12.06 -14.17 -12.93
C GLN A 165 13.30 -13.38 -12.50
N ILE A 166 13.88 -12.60 -13.42
CA ILE A 166 15.06 -11.77 -13.13
C ILE A 166 14.72 -10.72 -12.07
N VAL A 167 13.54 -10.08 -12.16
CA VAL A 167 13.08 -9.10 -11.15
C VAL A 167 12.98 -9.75 -9.77
N PHE A 168 12.38 -10.95 -9.65
CA PHE A 168 12.28 -11.64 -8.37
C PHE A 168 13.63 -12.15 -7.85
N LEU A 169 14.52 -12.63 -8.71
CA LEU A 169 15.89 -12.98 -8.32
C LEU A 169 16.63 -11.77 -7.77
N LEU A 170 16.56 -10.64 -8.46
CA LEU A 170 17.17 -9.39 -8.00
C LEU A 170 16.59 -8.93 -6.67
N MET A 171 15.25 -9.01 -6.51
CA MET A 171 14.58 -8.68 -5.26
C MET A 171 15.04 -9.58 -4.10
N GLY A 172 15.18 -10.89 -4.36
CA GLY A 172 15.71 -11.85 -3.40
C GLY A 172 17.15 -11.52 -2.98
N ILE A 173 18.02 -11.23 -3.95
CA ILE A 173 19.42 -10.82 -3.70
C ILE A 173 19.47 -9.53 -2.88
N ILE A 174 18.67 -8.52 -3.22
CA ILE A 174 18.58 -7.26 -2.46
C ILE A 174 18.21 -7.53 -1.00
N MET A 175 17.21 -8.40 -0.74
CA MET A 175 16.82 -8.74 0.63
C MET A 175 17.95 -9.44 1.41
N LEU A 176 18.69 -10.35 0.77
CA LEU A 176 19.84 -11.02 1.39
C LEU A 176 20.99 -10.05 1.69
N ILE A 177 21.30 -9.14 0.76
CA ILE A 177 22.30 -8.07 0.97
C ILE A 177 21.88 -7.17 2.14
N MET A 178 20.59 -6.77 2.18
CA MET A 178 20.06 -5.97 3.30
C MET A 178 20.14 -6.73 4.63
N ALA A 179 19.87 -8.03 4.65
CA ALA A 179 20.02 -8.84 5.86
C ALA A 179 21.50 -8.85 6.34
N ALA A 180 22.45 -9.07 5.43
CA ALA A 180 23.89 -9.04 5.74
C ALA A 180 24.36 -7.66 6.24
N TRP A 181 23.84 -6.58 5.64
CA TRP A 181 24.12 -5.20 6.07
C TRP A 181 23.53 -4.92 7.46
N HIS A 182 22.24 -5.21 7.66
CA HIS A 182 21.56 -4.97 8.92
C HIS A 182 22.11 -5.82 10.07
N TRP A 183 22.63 -7.00 9.80
CA TRP A 183 23.33 -7.79 10.82
C TRP A 183 24.47 -6.99 11.47
N ARG A 184 25.21 -6.18 10.71
CA ARG A 184 26.34 -5.38 11.20
C ARG A 184 25.92 -4.04 11.81
N VAL A 185 24.97 -3.33 11.18
CA VAL A 185 24.70 -1.91 11.52
C VAL A 185 23.42 -1.69 12.33
N MET A 186 22.48 -2.63 12.33
CA MET A 186 21.21 -2.42 13.03
C MET A 186 21.38 -2.62 14.53
N PRO A 187 20.85 -1.70 15.37
CA PRO A 187 20.81 -1.91 16.82
C PRO A 187 19.88 -3.07 17.18
N ASP A 188 20.11 -3.73 18.32
CA ASP A 188 19.35 -4.92 18.73
C ASP A 188 17.86 -4.64 18.96
N GLY A 189 17.50 -3.38 19.21
CA GLY A 189 16.13 -3.00 19.53
C GLY A 189 15.73 -3.64 20.86
N ALA A 190 16.03 -2.97 21.97
CA ALA A 190 15.76 -3.50 23.31
C ALA A 190 14.30 -3.92 23.42
N ARG A 191 14.07 -5.00 24.18
CA ARG A 191 12.74 -5.39 24.60
C ARG A 191 12.20 -4.23 25.45
N ALA A 192 10.98 -3.75 25.14
CA ALA A 192 10.38 -2.72 25.98
C ALA A 192 10.31 -3.22 27.44
N GLU A 193 10.74 -2.40 28.41
CA GLU A 193 10.80 -2.80 29.83
C GLU A 193 9.45 -3.34 30.34
N ASN A 194 8.35 -2.88 29.74
CA ASN A 194 6.97 -3.29 30.05
C ASN A 194 6.39 -4.34 29.09
N SER A 195 7.21 -4.95 28.22
CA SER A 195 6.70 -6.03 27.36
C SER A 195 6.21 -7.19 28.21
N PRO A 196 5.00 -7.70 27.95
CA PRO A 196 4.50 -8.88 28.66
C PRO A 196 5.48 -10.03 28.54
N ARG A 197 5.87 -10.61 29.67
CA ARG A 197 6.74 -11.82 29.69
C ARG A 197 5.95 -13.11 29.52
N ASP A 198 4.62 -13.03 29.68
CA ASP A 198 3.69 -14.12 29.61
C ASP A 198 2.72 -13.90 28.43
N PRO A 199 2.47 -14.90 27.58
CA PRO A 199 1.48 -14.85 26.51
C PRO A 199 0.09 -14.41 27.01
N ALA A 200 -0.33 -14.87 28.18
CA ALA A 200 -1.62 -14.50 28.75
C ALA A 200 -1.71 -13.00 29.07
N ALA A 201 -0.63 -12.39 29.57
CA ALA A 201 -0.58 -10.96 29.83
C ALA A 201 -0.59 -10.13 28.53
N ALA A 202 0.07 -10.60 27.48
CA ALA A 202 0.04 -9.95 26.15
C ALA A 202 -1.38 -9.99 25.54
N VAL A 203 -2.02 -11.14 25.57
CA VAL A 203 -3.41 -11.31 25.12
C VAL A 203 -4.37 -10.43 25.93
N LYS A 204 -4.21 -10.40 27.26
CA LYS A 204 -5.02 -9.53 28.14
C LYS A 204 -4.88 -8.06 27.75
N THR A 205 -3.65 -7.57 27.54
CA THR A 205 -3.40 -6.19 27.11
C THR A 205 -4.03 -5.89 25.76
N LEU A 206 -3.97 -6.83 24.82
CA LEU A 206 -4.61 -6.68 23.50
C LEU A 206 -6.14 -6.63 23.65
N ILE A 207 -6.72 -7.49 24.48
CA ILE A 207 -8.17 -7.50 24.76
C ILE A 207 -8.58 -6.18 25.42
N ASP A 208 -7.84 -5.71 26.43
CA ASP A 208 -8.11 -4.43 27.09
C ASP A 208 -8.05 -3.25 26.11
N ALA A 209 -7.05 -3.25 25.20
CA ALA A 209 -6.95 -2.24 24.15
C ALA A 209 -8.14 -2.31 23.17
N PHE A 210 -8.56 -3.51 22.81
CA PHE A 210 -9.72 -3.73 21.94
C PHE A 210 -11.01 -3.26 22.62
N VAL A 211 -11.26 -3.65 23.86
CA VAL A 211 -12.44 -3.22 24.62
C VAL A 211 -12.49 -1.70 24.77
N THR A 212 -11.38 -1.09 25.19
CA THR A 212 -11.31 0.36 25.36
C THR A 212 -11.44 1.13 24.04
N PHE A 213 -11.04 0.53 22.92
CA PHE A 213 -11.27 1.11 21.59
C PHE A 213 -12.77 1.22 21.28
N PHE A 214 -13.52 0.14 21.47
CA PHE A 214 -14.97 0.13 21.20
C PHE A 214 -15.81 0.92 22.23
N GLN A 215 -15.25 1.22 23.40
CA GLN A 215 -15.89 2.07 24.41
C GLN A 215 -15.79 3.58 24.11
N LYS A 216 -15.00 3.99 23.12
CA LYS A 216 -14.85 5.41 22.78
C LYS A 216 -16.18 6.03 22.30
N LYS A 217 -16.43 7.25 22.73
CA LYS A 217 -17.60 8.01 22.28
C LYS A 217 -17.52 8.24 20.77
N GLY A 218 -18.58 7.88 20.05
CA GLY A 218 -18.65 8.04 18.59
C GLY A 218 -17.79 7.08 17.78
N ILE A 219 -17.30 5.97 18.39
CA ILE A 219 -16.39 5.03 17.73
C ILE A 219 -16.95 4.46 16.43
N TRP A 220 -18.24 4.19 16.34
CA TRP A 220 -18.88 3.66 15.12
C TRP A 220 -18.80 4.61 13.94
N LEU A 221 -18.94 5.93 14.20
CA LEU A 221 -18.71 6.94 13.18
C LEU A 221 -17.23 7.09 12.82
N MET A 222 -16.33 6.93 13.78
CA MET A 222 -14.89 6.89 13.50
C MET A 222 -14.49 5.66 12.69
N ILE A 223 -15.07 4.48 12.97
CA ILE A 223 -14.89 3.26 12.18
C ILE A 223 -15.46 3.47 10.76
N GLY A 224 -16.67 4.03 10.66
CA GLY A 224 -17.27 4.41 9.40
C GLY A 224 -16.37 5.37 8.61
N PHE A 225 -15.78 6.35 9.27
CA PHE A 225 -14.81 7.26 8.66
C PHE A 225 -13.56 6.50 8.15
N ALA A 226 -12.99 5.63 8.97
CA ALA A 226 -11.80 4.86 8.59
C ALA A 226 -12.06 3.94 7.37
N LEU A 227 -13.26 3.41 7.22
CA LEU A 227 -13.65 2.55 6.11
C LEU A 227 -14.09 3.35 4.86
N LEU A 228 -14.86 4.44 5.03
CA LEU A 228 -15.55 5.07 3.92
C LEU A 228 -14.83 6.31 3.35
N PHE A 229 -13.98 6.99 4.13
CA PHE A 229 -13.32 8.22 3.66
C PHE A 229 -12.48 8.02 2.39
N ARG A 230 -11.88 6.84 2.22
CA ARG A 230 -11.04 6.48 1.08
C ARG A 230 -11.62 5.37 0.21
N ILE A 231 -12.91 5.08 0.32
CA ILE A 231 -13.52 3.95 -0.38
C ILE A 231 -13.43 4.07 -1.90
N SER A 232 -13.62 5.27 -2.46
CA SER A 232 -13.50 5.54 -3.89
C SER A 232 -12.07 5.26 -4.39
N PHE A 233 -11.05 5.67 -3.64
CA PHE A 233 -9.67 5.35 -3.95
C PHE A 233 -9.38 3.85 -3.82
N GLY A 234 -9.98 3.18 -2.87
CA GLY A 234 -9.88 1.72 -2.73
C GLY A 234 -10.37 1.01 -3.99
N PHE A 235 -11.48 1.45 -4.58
CA PHE A 235 -11.97 0.95 -5.87
C PHE A 235 -11.08 1.40 -7.04
N LEU A 236 -10.51 2.61 -7.00
CA LEU A 236 -9.69 3.14 -8.09
C LEU A 236 -8.33 2.45 -8.21
N ASN A 237 -7.69 2.10 -7.11
CA ASN A 237 -6.26 1.79 -7.03
C ASN A 237 -5.80 0.68 -8.00
N ALA A 238 -6.36 -0.53 -7.92
CA ALA A 238 -5.95 -1.62 -8.80
C ALA A 238 -6.47 -1.46 -10.24
N PRO A 239 -7.75 -1.09 -10.48
CA PRO A 239 -8.24 -0.92 -11.84
C PRO A 239 -7.60 0.24 -12.61
N SER A 240 -7.12 1.30 -11.94
CA SER A 240 -6.37 2.35 -12.63
C SER A 240 -5.05 1.84 -13.23
N MET A 241 -4.37 0.92 -12.53
CA MET A 241 -3.15 0.28 -13.04
C MET A 241 -3.46 -0.66 -14.21
N LEU A 242 -4.53 -1.45 -14.08
CA LEU A 242 -5.00 -2.35 -15.14
C LEU A 242 -5.43 -1.56 -16.39
N PHE A 243 -6.19 -0.48 -16.20
CA PHE A 243 -6.61 0.43 -17.27
C PHE A 243 -5.43 1.01 -18.06
N MET A 244 -4.36 1.39 -17.39
CA MET A 244 -3.17 1.90 -18.05
C MET A 244 -2.45 0.82 -18.86
N LYS A 245 -2.56 -0.46 -18.47
CA LYS A 245 -1.88 -1.60 -19.09
C LYS A 245 -2.70 -2.30 -20.16
N ASP A 246 -4.02 -2.36 -19.98
CA ASP A 246 -4.91 -3.09 -20.88
C ASP A 246 -4.93 -2.50 -22.28
N SER A 247 -5.28 -3.33 -23.27
CA SER A 247 -5.29 -2.93 -24.67
C SER A 247 -6.33 -1.84 -24.94
N MET A 248 -6.10 -1.03 -25.97
CA MET A 248 -7.05 -0.03 -26.43
C MET A 248 -8.40 -0.65 -26.85
N GLU A 249 -8.37 -1.87 -27.43
CA GLU A 249 -9.57 -2.62 -27.81
C GLU A 249 -10.44 -2.96 -26.61
N ASN A 250 -9.83 -3.22 -25.45
CA ASN A 250 -10.52 -3.47 -24.18
C ASN A 250 -10.90 -2.17 -23.45
N GLY A 251 -10.67 -1.01 -24.05
CA GLY A 251 -10.93 0.29 -23.48
C GLY A 251 -9.83 0.82 -22.57
N GLY A 252 -8.63 0.18 -22.54
CA GLY A 252 -7.46 0.60 -21.79
C GLY A 252 -6.58 1.62 -22.56
N LEU A 253 -5.35 1.83 -22.09
CA LEU A 253 -4.38 2.77 -22.68
C LEU A 253 -3.17 2.09 -23.32
N ALA A 254 -3.08 0.77 -23.30
CA ALA A 254 -2.01 -0.06 -23.88
C ALA A 254 -0.58 0.37 -23.52
N MET A 255 -0.35 0.91 -22.33
CA MET A 255 0.96 1.40 -21.91
C MET A 255 1.95 0.24 -21.69
N THR A 256 3.18 0.44 -22.15
CA THR A 256 4.30 -0.44 -21.80
C THR A 256 4.66 -0.33 -20.30
N ASN A 257 5.41 -1.30 -19.79
CA ASN A 257 5.87 -1.23 -18.38
C ASN A 257 6.80 -0.03 -18.14
N GLN A 258 7.58 0.38 -19.15
CA GLN A 258 8.44 1.56 -19.08
C GLN A 258 7.61 2.85 -18.90
N GLU A 259 6.62 3.04 -19.74
CA GLU A 259 5.72 4.21 -19.69
C GLU A 259 4.92 4.25 -18.39
N PHE A 260 4.32 3.12 -17.99
CA PHE A 260 3.62 2.99 -16.73
C PHE A 260 4.53 3.32 -15.53
N GLY A 261 5.73 2.75 -15.48
CA GLY A 261 6.67 2.97 -14.39
C GLY A 261 7.16 4.42 -14.29
N ILE A 262 7.35 5.11 -15.43
CA ILE A 262 7.71 6.53 -15.45
C ILE A 262 6.52 7.39 -15.02
N ILE A 263 5.36 7.21 -15.63
CA ILE A 263 4.19 8.08 -15.40
C ILE A 263 3.59 7.82 -14.01
N TYR A 264 3.20 6.59 -13.71
CA TYR A 264 2.53 6.27 -12.46
C TYR A 264 3.53 6.10 -11.31
N GLY A 265 4.63 5.38 -11.55
CA GLY A 265 5.62 5.06 -10.53
C GLY A 265 6.51 6.26 -10.15
N THR A 266 6.94 7.08 -11.11
CA THR A 266 7.85 8.20 -10.86
C THR A 266 7.11 9.52 -10.74
N LEU A 267 6.48 9.99 -11.82
CA LEU A 267 5.83 11.32 -11.86
C LEU A 267 4.64 11.37 -10.90
N GLY A 268 3.82 10.34 -10.88
CA GLY A 268 2.70 10.24 -9.94
C GLY A 268 3.16 10.25 -8.48
N LEU A 269 4.22 9.50 -8.13
CA LEU A 269 4.74 9.50 -6.76
C LEU A 269 5.32 10.87 -6.35
N ILE A 270 6.06 11.55 -7.22
CA ILE A 270 6.56 12.90 -6.95
C ILE A 270 5.37 13.84 -6.70
N ALA A 271 4.35 13.79 -7.54
CA ALA A 271 3.13 14.58 -7.39
C ALA A 271 2.42 14.31 -6.05
N LEU A 272 2.29 13.04 -5.65
CA LEU A 272 1.73 12.62 -4.37
C LEU A 272 2.52 13.20 -3.18
N LEU A 273 3.86 13.15 -3.24
CA LEU A 273 4.71 13.68 -2.16
C LEU A 273 4.55 15.19 -2.02
N VAL A 274 4.59 15.93 -3.14
CA VAL A 274 4.38 17.38 -3.13
C VAL A 274 2.98 17.72 -2.61
N GLY A 275 1.96 17.00 -3.06
CA GLY A 275 0.60 17.15 -2.57
C GLY A 275 0.49 16.92 -1.07
N SER A 276 1.13 15.87 -0.54
CA SER A 276 1.11 15.56 0.89
C SER A 276 1.75 16.66 1.74
N LEU A 277 2.84 17.29 1.29
CA LEU A 277 3.44 18.41 1.98
C LEU A 277 2.49 19.62 2.03
N ILE A 278 1.82 19.94 0.93
CA ILE A 278 0.84 21.02 0.85
C ILE A 278 -0.37 20.71 1.74
N GLY A 279 -0.88 19.47 1.73
CA GLY A 279 -1.98 19.03 2.59
C GLY A 279 -1.63 19.16 4.07
N GLY A 280 -0.41 18.76 4.47
CA GLY A 280 0.08 18.92 5.83
C GLY A 280 0.15 20.38 6.28
N ALA A 281 0.73 21.25 5.44
CA ALA A 281 0.80 22.69 5.71
C ALA A 281 -0.62 23.32 5.79
N TYR A 282 -1.56 22.88 4.96
CA TYR A 282 -2.94 23.35 4.99
C TYR A 282 -3.64 22.99 6.29
N VAL A 283 -3.47 21.76 6.79
CA VAL A 283 -4.02 21.32 8.09
C VAL A 283 -3.36 22.08 9.24
N ALA A 284 -2.04 22.24 9.21
CA ALA A 284 -1.30 22.98 10.25
C ALA A 284 -1.78 24.43 10.38
N LYS A 285 -2.12 25.08 9.25
CA LYS A 285 -2.61 26.46 9.25
C LYS A 285 -4.06 26.61 9.69
N ASN A 286 -4.96 25.69 9.28
CA ASN A 286 -6.41 25.86 9.41
C ASN A 286 -7.03 25.01 10.52
N GLY A 287 -6.26 24.04 11.07
CA GLY A 287 -6.77 23.01 11.96
C GLY A 287 -7.53 21.91 11.22
N LEU A 288 -7.48 20.69 11.75
CA LEU A 288 -8.05 19.51 11.11
C LEU A 288 -9.55 19.65 10.82
N LYS A 289 -10.33 20.16 11.78
CA LYS A 289 -11.80 20.27 11.66
C LYS A 289 -12.25 21.10 10.46
N LYS A 290 -11.57 22.22 10.20
CA LYS A 290 -11.85 23.09 9.05
C LYS A 290 -11.28 22.53 7.75
N ALA A 291 -10.15 21.82 7.83
CA ALA A 291 -9.46 21.31 6.66
C ALA A 291 -10.07 20.00 6.13
N LEU A 292 -10.75 19.20 6.98
CA LEU A 292 -11.12 17.81 6.64
C LEU A 292 -12.01 17.71 5.40
N PHE A 293 -13.03 18.56 5.27
CA PHE A 293 -13.94 18.53 4.12
C PHE A 293 -13.27 18.99 2.81
N PRO A 294 -12.52 20.11 2.75
CA PRO A 294 -11.66 20.41 1.59
C PRO A 294 -10.71 19.28 1.18
N LEU A 295 -10.10 18.62 2.16
CA LEU A 295 -9.22 17.47 1.90
C LEU A 295 -10.00 16.25 1.37
N CYS A 296 -11.25 16.08 1.80
CA CYS A 296 -12.15 15.06 1.24
C CYS A 296 -12.48 15.35 -0.23
N ILE A 297 -12.66 16.61 -0.61
CA ILE A 297 -12.81 17.01 -2.02
C ILE A 297 -11.57 16.66 -2.81
N CYS A 298 -10.38 17.00 -2.28
CA CYS A 298 -9.10 16.73 -2.95
C CYS A 298 -8.88 15.23 -3.22
N ILE A 299 -9.26 14.34 -2.32
CA ILE A 299 -9.02 12.89 -2.50
C ILE A 299 -10.04 12.21 -3.42
N ASN A 300 -11.21 12.80 -3.62
CA ASN A 300 -12.32 12.16 -4.33
C ASN A 300 -12.57 12.74 -5.74
N VAL A 301 -12.62 14.07 -5.88
CA VAL A 301 -13.01 14.73 -7.15
C VAL A 301 -12.01 14.44 -8.27
N PRO A 302 -10.68 14.46 -8.04
CA PRO A 302 -9.70 14.20 -9.10
C PRO A 302 -9.75 12.79 -9.70
N ASN A 303 -10.43 11.83 -9.08
CA ASN A 303 -10.67 10.51 -9.67
C ASN A 303 -11.37 10.60 -11.04
N ILE A 304 -12.05 11.73 -11.32
CA ILE A 304 -12.65 12.04 -12.62
C ILE A 304 -11.63 12.03 -13.76
N THR A 305 -10.34 12.25 -13.49
CA THR A 305 -9.30 12.20 -14.52
C THR A 305 -9.23 10.82 -15.18
N PHE A 306 -9.39 9.73 -14.43
CA PHE A 306 -9.43 8.39 -15.00
C PHE A 306 -10.70 8.15 -15.83
N LEU A 307 -11.84 8.71 -15.44
CA LEU A 307 -13.05 8.69 -16.28
C LEU A 307 -12.82 9.43 -17.60
N LEU A 308 -12.20 10.61 -17.54
CA LEU A 308 -11.88 11.37 -18.76
C LEU A 308 -10.87 10.63 -19.65
N LEU A 309 -9.84 10.02 -19.07
CA LEU A 309 -8.89 9.19 -19.81
C LEU A 309 -9.58 7.98 -20.47
N ALA A 310 -10.55 7.36 -19.82
CA ALA A 310 -11.30 6.24 -20.39
C ALA A 310 -12.28 6.68 -21.50
N LEU A 311 -12.86 7.88 -21.39
CA LEU A 311 -13.77 8.42 -22.41
C LEU A 311 -13.04 8.82 -23.67
N TYR A 312 -11.87 9.44 -23.53
CA TYR A 312 -11.15 10.01 -24.67
C TYR A 312 -10.02 9.13 -25.20
N GLN A 313 -9.55 8.15 -24.43
CA GLN A 313 -8.42 7.25 -24.75
C GLN A 313 -7.29 7.96 -25.52
N PRO A 314 -6.67 9.02 -24.94
CA PRO A 314 -5.71 9.81 -25.67
C PRO A 314 -4.44 9.01 -25.98
N GLU A 315 -3.97 9.06 -27.22
CA GLU A 315 -2.67 8.50 -27.64
C GLU A 315 -1.48 9.28 -27.07
N SER A 316 -1.73 10.52 -26.63
CA SER A 316 -0.69 11.41 -26.11
C SER A 316 -0.28 11.05 -24.69
N TYR A 317 0.95 10.58 -24.51
CA TYR A 317 1.54 10.33 -23.18
C TYR A 317 1.51 11.55 -22.27
N PHE A 318 1.58 12.76 -22.82
CA PHE A 318 1.49 13.98 -22.03
C PHE A 318 0.11 14.13 -21.38
N LEU A 319 -0.97 13.84 -22.09
CA LEU A 319 -2.33 13.89 -21.54
C LEU A 319 -2.56 12.81 -20.49
N VAL A 320 -2.07 11.59 -20.74
CA VAL A 320 -2.12 10.51 -19.76
C VAL A 320 -1.34 10.88 -18.49
N ALA A 321 -0.11 11.37 -18.66
CA ALA A 321 0.72 11.82 -17.56
C ALA A 321 0.05 12.95 -16.75
N ALA A 322 -0.54 13.94 -17.43
CA ALA A 322 -1.24 15.03 -16.78
C ALA A 322 -2.42 14.51 -15.92
N GLY A 323 -3.22 13.58 -16.45
CA GLY A 323 -4.32 12.96 -15.70
C GLY A 323 -3.85 12.25 -14.43
N VAL A 324 -2.79 11.43 -14.53
CA VAL A 324 -2.21 10.71 -13.40
C VAL A 324 -1.57 11.67 -12.39
N ILE A 325 -0.82 12.66 -12.84
CA ILE A 325 -0.16 13.66 -11.99
C ILE A 325 -1.21 14.44 -11.19
N ILE A 326 -2.29 14.89 -11.83
CA ILE A 326 -3.39 15.61 -11.16
C ILE A 326 -4.02 14.72 -10.09
N GLU A 327 -4.40 13.51 -10.42
CA GLU A 327 -5.02 12.59 -9.46
C GLU A 327 -4.09 12.34 -8.27
N GLN A 328 -2.85 11.92 -8.51
CA GLN A 328 -1.89 11.60 -7.44
C GLN A 328 -1.52 12.82 -6.59
N PHE A 329 -1.41 14.01 -7.17
CA PHE A 329 -1.16 15.26 -6.44
C PHE A 329 -2.29 15.56 -5.44
N PHE A 330 -3.53 15.54 -5.91
CA PHE A 330 -4.67 15.81 -5.05
C PHE A 330 -4.95 14.67 -4.06
N PHE A 331 -4.71 13.42 -4.46
CA PHE A 331 -4.71 12.29 -3.53
C PHE A 331 -3.69 12.50 -2.40
N GLY A 332 -2.50 12.98 -2.72
CA GLY A 332 -1.48 13.36 -1.73
C GLY A 332 -2.03 14.38 -0.72
N ILE A 333 -2.63 15.48 -1.22
CA ILE A 333 -3.23 16.52 -0.37
C ILE A 333 -4.29 15.91 0.56
N GLY A 334 -5.26 15.16 0.02
CA GLY A 334 -6.40 14.65 0.76
C GLY A 334 -6.06 13.55 1.75
N SER A 335 -5.06 12.70 1.44
CA SER A 335 -4.67 11.56 2.27
C SER A 335 -4.13 11.97 3.65
N VAL A 336 -3.55 13.16 3.76
CA VAL A 336 -3.03 13.71 5.03
C VAL A 336 -4.16 13.91 6.04
N GLY A 337 -5.32 14.40 5.60
CA GLY A 337 -6.48 14.60 6.46
C GLY A 337 -6.95 13.30 7.12
N PHE A 338 -6.93 12.21 6.38
CA PHE A 338 -7.25 10.89 6.91
C PHE A 338 -6.28 10.47 8.03
N MET A 339 -4.98 10.54 7.76
CA MET A 339 -3.96 10.12 8.72
C MET A 339 -3.99 10.96 10.00
N ILE A 340 -4.12 12.28 9.87
CA ILE A 340 -4.21 13.18 11.03
C ILE A 340 -5.51 12.91 11.82
N TYR A 341 -6.63 12.61 11.15
CA TYR A 341 -7.88 12.24 11.83
C TYR A 341 -7.70 10.97 12.68
N LEU A 342 -7.09 9.93 12.14
CA LEU A 342 -6.80 8.72 12.91
C LEU A 342 -5.92 9.03 14.13
N MET A 343 -4.88 9.86 13.95
CA MET A 343 -3.95 10.21 15.03
C MET A 343 -4.59 11.07 16.11
N GLN A 344 -5.41 12.07 15.74
CA GLN A 344 -5.94 13.07 16.69
C GLN A 344 -7.29 12.70 17.27
N GLN A 345 -8.14 11.94 16.56
CA GLN A 345 -9.51 11.65 17.00
C GLN A 345 -9.69 10.19 17.39
N MET A 346 -9.12 9.24 16.64
CA MET A 346 -9.32 7.81 16.86
C MET A 346 -8.29 7.21 17.83
N ALA A 347 -7.03 7.62 17.74
CA ALA A 347 -5.94 7.07 18.54
C ALA A 347 -5.98 7.46 20.03
N PRO A 348 -6.31 8.70 20.46
CA PRO A 348 -6.06 9.16 21.83
C PRO A 348 -6.65 8.24 22.90
N GLY A 349 -5.92 8.06 24.01
CA GLY A 349 -6.29 7.22 25.16
C GLY A 349 -5.12 6.40 25.70
N LYS A 350 -5.39 5.54 26.67
CA LYS A 350 -4.39 4.70 27.35
C LYS A 350 -3.55 3.85 26.38
N TYR A 351 -4.16 3.38 25.30
CA TYR A 351 -3.53 2.53 24.28
C TYR A 351 -3.43 3.23 22.91
N ALA A 352 -2.99 4.49 22.90
CA ALA A 352 -3.01 5.34 21.70
C ALA A 352 -2.36 4.70 20.47
N THR A 353 -1.16 4.11 20.62
CA THR A 353 -0.45 3.41 19.52
C THR A 353 -1.26 2.23 18.97
N THR A 354 -1.84 1.41 19.86
CA THR A 354 -2.67 0.26 19.45
C THR A 354 -3.96 0.72 18.79
N HIS A 355 -4.62 1.76 19.32
CA HIS A 355 -5.82 2.33 18.70
C HIS A 355 -5.54 2.95 17.33
N TYR A 356 -4.39 3.61 17.15
CA TYR A 356 -3.94 4.07 15.85
C TYR A 356 -3.72 2.90 14.87
N SER A 357 -3.11 1.80 15.36
CA SER A 357 -2.92 0.58 14.56
C SER A 357 -4.24 -0.05 14.14
N PHE A 358 -5.28 -0.03 15.00
CA PHE A 358 -6.63 -0.47 14.61
C PHE A 358 -7.22 0.42 13.51
N GLY A 359 -7.05 1.75 13.60
CA GLY A 359 -7.47 2.68 12.53
C GLY A 359 -6.80 2.40 11.19
N THR A 360 -5.48 2.19 11.20
CA THR A 360 -4.73 1.84 9.98
C THR A 360 -5.06 0.44 9.46
N ALA A 361 -5.41 -0.51 10.35
CA ALA A 361 -5.90 -1.83 9.96
C ALA A 361 -7.26 -1.75 9.25
N LEU A 362 -8.19 -0.90 9.75
CA LEU A 362 -9.47 -0.63 9.08
C LEU A 362 -9.28 -0.01 7.69
N MET A 363 -8.31 0.91 7.55
CA MET A 363 -7.92 1.44 6.24
C MET A 363 -7.43 0.32 5.31
N GLY A 364 -6.54 -0.54 5.78
CA GLY A 364 -6.03 -1.69 5.03
C GLY A 364 -7.15 -2.64 4.63
N LEU A 365 -8.10 -2.90 5.54
CA LEU A 365 -9.28 -3.72 5.28
C LEU A 365 -10.15 -3.14 4.17
N CYS A 366 -10.41 -1.83 4.20
CA CYS A 366 -11.14 -1.14 3.12
C CYS A 366 -10.43 -1.34 1.77
N MET A 367 -9.13 -1.04 1.71
CA MET A 367 -8.34 -1.18 0.48
C MET A 367 -8.32 -2.63 -0.05
N MET A 368 -8.21 -3.60 0.85
CA MET A 368 -8.25 -5.02 0.49
C MET A 368 -9.61 -5.42 -0.07
N LEU A 369 -10.71 -5.13 0.64
CA LEU A 369 -12.05 -5.55 0.22
C LEU A 369 -12.46 -4.90 -1.10
N THR A 370 -12.25 -3.59 -1.24
CA THR A 370 -12.56 -2.88 -2.49
C THR A 370 -11.70 -3.39 -3.64
N GLY A 371 -10.40 -3.61 -3.41
CA GLY A 371 -9.49 -4.13 -4.42
C GLY A 371 -9.85 -5.55 -4.87
N MET A 372 -10.28 -6.43 -3.95
CA MET A 372 -10.68 -7.80 -4.28
C MET A 372 -11.90 -7.86 -5.22
N VAL A 373 -12.84 -6.92 -5.10
CA VAL A 373 -14.05 -6.91 -5.94
C VAL A 373 -13.92 -6.00 -7.15
N SER A 374 -12.94 -5.09 -7.15
CA SER A 374 -12.80 -4.02 -8.15
C SER A 374 -12.63 -4.55 -9.57
N GLY A 375 -11.83 -5.59 -9.77
CA GLY A 375 -11.59 -6.18 -11.07
C GLY A 375 -12.85 -6.85 -11.65
N TYR A 376 -13.61 -7.56 -10.81
CA TYR A 376 -14.88 -8.19 -11.23
C TYR A 376 -15.90 -7.12 -11.65
N LEU A 377 -16.01 -6.03 -10.88
CA LEU A 377 -16.90 -4.93 -11.24
C LEU A 377 -16.45 -4.23 -12.53
N GLN A 378 -15.14 -4.10 -12.73
CA GLN A 378 -14.58 -3.52 -13.94
C GLN A 378 -14.86 -4.39 -15.17
N GLU A 379 -14.72 -5.71 -15.09
CA GLU A 379 -15.06 -6.64 -16.18
C GLU A 379 -16.54 -6.59 -16.53
N MET A 380 -17.44 -6.44 -15.53
CA MET A 380 -18.89 -6.34 -15.75
C MET A 380 -19.31 -5.02 -16.41
N MET A 381 -18.67 -3.91 -16.07
CA MET A 381 -19.08 -2.56 -16.44
C MET A 381 -18.27 -1.96 -17.60
N GLY A 382 -17.13 -2.54 -17.94
CA GLY A 382 -16.09 -1.90 -18.76
C GLY A 382 -15.47 -0.69 -18.03
N TYR A 383 -14.39 -0.13 -18.57
CA TYR A 383 -13.66 0.95 -17.88
C TYR A 383 -14.48 2.22 -17.68
N ILE A 384 -15.25 2.65 -18.69
CA ILE A 384 -16.07 3.87 -18.59
C ILE A 384 -17.12 3.71 -17.48
N GLY A 385 -17.92 2.63 -17.54
CA GLY A 385 -18.94 2.36 -16.53
C GLY A 385 -18.35 2.20 -15.14
N TYR A 386 -17.20 1.55 -15.05
CA TYR A 386 -16.48 1.38 -13.79
C TYR A 386 -15.99 2.70 -13.18
N PHE A 387 -15.39 3.59 -13.96
CA PHE A 387 -14.97 4.89 -13.41
C PHE A 387 -16.14 5.82 -13.08
N VAL A 388 -17.30 5.69 -13.76
CA VAL A 388 -18.54 6.31 -13.30
C VAL A 388 -18.95 5.75 -11.93
N PHE A 389 -18.91 4.44 -11.74
CA PHE A 389 -19.15 3.81 -10.43
C PHE A 389 -18.18 4.34 -9.35
N VAL A 390 -16.88 4.47 -9.66
CA VAL A 390 -15.90 5.07 -8.73
C VAL A 390 -16.29 6.48 -8.34
N MET A 391 -16.78 7.30 -9.27
CA MET A 391 -17.29 8.64 -8.96
C MET A 391 -18.54 8.60 -8.06
N ILE A 392 -19.44 7.67 -8.25
CA ILE A 392 -20.59 7.45 -7.35
C ILE A 392 -20.12 6.99 -5.96
N ALA A 393 -19.09 6.14 -5.89
CA ALA A 393 -18.50 5.68 -4.65
C ALA A 393 -17.79 6.78 -3.83
N THR A 394 -17.68 8.01 -4.37
CA THR A 394 -17.23 9.18 -3.59
C THR A 394 -18.31 9.68 -2.62
N ILE A 395 -19.60 9.42 -2.90
CA ILE A 395 -20.73 9.92 -2.08
C ILE A 395 -20.60 9.45 -0.61
N PRO A 396 -20.39 8.16 -0.30
CA PRO A 396 -20.13 7.72 1.06
C PRO A 396 -18.97 8.44 1.75
N SER A 397 -17.90 8.79 1.00
CA SER A 397 -16.76 9.54 1.54
C SER A 397 -17.15 10.93 2.00
N PHE A 398 -17.95 11.66 1.20
CA PHE A 398 -18.45 12.98 1.57
C PHE A 398 -19.42 12.93 2.75
N LEU A 399 -20.34 11.95 2.75
CA LEU A 399 -21.29 11.77 3.84
C LEU A 399 -20.59 11.50 5.16
N ILE A 400 -19.68 10.53 5.21
CA ILE A 400 -18.99 10.19 6.45
C ILE A 400 -18.06 11.32 6.91
N CYS A 401 -17.48 12.07 5.99
CA CYS A 401 -16.67 13.25 6.29
C CYS A 401 -17.51 14.35 6.97
N TRP A 402 -18.74 14.55 6.51
CA TRP A 402 -19.66 15.53 7.10
C TRP A 402 -20.06 15.16 8.53
N PHE A 403 -20.27 13.88 8.82
CA PHE A 403 -20.65 13.37 10.14
C PHE A 403 -19.47 12.97 11.01
N ALA A 404 -18.23 13.20 10.57
CA ALA A 404 -17.04 12.83 11.32
C ALA A 404 -17.01 13.47 12.71
N PRO A 405 -16.92 12.68 13.81
CA PRO A 405 -16.94 13.23 15.16
C PRO A 405 -15.59 13.85 15.51
N PHE A 406 -15.65 15.00 16.19
CA PHE A 406 -14.49 15.69 16.78
C PHE A 406 -14.70 15.82 18.27
N HIS A 407 -14.03 14.97 19.05
CA HIS A 407 -14.16 14.92 20.51
C HIS A 407 -12.90 15.44 21.22
N GLN A 408 -11.76 15.45 20.54
CA GLN A 408 -10.51 15.98 21.04
C GLN A 408 -10.35 17.43 20.54
N LYS A 409 -9.82 18.32 21.41
CA LYS A 409 -9.45 19.67 20.97
C LYS A 409 -8.42 19.54 19.84
N THR A 410 -8.75 20.10 18.69
CA THR A 410 -7.83 20.28 17.57
C THR A 410 -7.23 21.65 17.73
N ASP A 411 -6.11 21.72 18.48
CA ASP A 411 -5.31 22.94 18.58
C ASP A 411 -4.55 23.15 17.28
#